data_523add39d8c9425b3f9861049b9689a4
#
_entry.id   523add39d8c9425b3f9861049b9689a4
#
_cell.length_a   1.000
_cell.length_b   1.000
_cell.length_c   1.000
_cell.angle_alpha   90.00
_cell.angle_beta   90.00
_cell.angle_gamma   90.00
#
_symmetry.space_group_name_H-M   'P 1'
#
loop_
_entity.id
_entity.type
_entity.pdbx_description
1 polymer ?
#
loop_
_entity_poly.entity_id
_entity_poly.type
_entity_poly.pdbx_seq_one_letter_code
_entity_poly.pdbx_strand_id
1 'polypeptide(L)'
;MVFRALSAVVLVTSTLFSTTAAQIRASEAAVASQTVDGTVITVEYSRPQLRGRTPKADGVVHLESMWTPGANWATTLEVNHPVTLNGYAVAAGKYSVWAEPAEGEWAFHLHPNPRLFHTAAPKASEMVLSFKVTPQRGQESVDVLSFDFPELRQDGTTLRFRWAQTVVPFDIAVEPSRKVIAMTEAQAAPYAGGWLMQLYNEVNEKTPEMRVELMLSNGTLKGVVDGPEPFGLEFLPTGEPHTFVLAWLAGGKTFDVDPMAQIVFDVANGRATRWQAKVIKELGDEPWIWARRP
;
A
#
# COMPACT_ATOMS: atom_id res chain seq x y z
N MET A 1 -75.64 -36.24 34.96
CA MET A 1 -74.94 -35.91 33.74
C MET A 1 -74.39 -34.48 33.86
N VAL A 2 -73.15 -34.28 34.23
CA VAL A 2 -72.55 -32.96 34.49
C VAL A 2 -71.60 -32.64 33.37
N PHE A 3 -71.92 -31.66 32.54
CA PHE A 3 -71.04 -31.14 31.50
C PHE A 3 -70.00 -30.16 32.13
N ARG A 4 -68.73 -30.54 32.03
CA ARG A 4 -67.64 -29.62 32.33
C ARG A 4 -67.22 -28.87 31.07
N ALA A 5 -67.44 -27.54 31.08
CA ALA A 5 -66.91 -26.67 30.03
C ALA A 5 -65.42 -26.42 30.29
N LEU A 6 -64.54 -26.78 29.30
CA LEU A 6 -63.14 -26.38 29.28
C LEU A 6 -63.03 -24.99 28.62
N SER A 7 -62.61 -24.01 29.43
CA SER A 7 -62.24 -22.67 28.89
C SER A 7 -60.77 -22.72 28.46
N ALA A 8 -60.53 -22.60 27.16
CA ALA A 8 -59.21 -22.43 26.62
C ALA A 8 -58.76 -20.96 26.72
N VAL A 9 -57.73 -20.69 27.51
CA VAL A 9 -57.09 -19.39 27.59
C VAL A 9 -56.07 -19.30 26.46
N VAL A 10 -56.33 -18.49 25.45
CA VAL A 10 -55.36 -18.16 24.38
C VAL A 10 -54.46 -17.04 24.89
N LEU A 11 -53.21 -17.40 25.18
CA LEU A 11 -52.16 -16.45 25.56
C LEU A 11 -51.60 -15.81 24.28
N VAL A 12 -52.01 -14.57 23.97
CA VAL A 12 -51.45 -13.78 22.87
C VAL A 12 -50.15 -13.15 23.37
N THR A 13 -49.01 -13.76 23.00
CA THR A 13 -47.68 -13.17 23.21
C THR A 13 -47.45 -12.12 22.13
N SER A 14 -47.63 -10.84 22.47
CA SER A 14 -47.22 -9.70 21.65
C SER A 14 -45.65 -9.61 21.67
N THR A 15 -45.00 -10.06 20.61
CA THR A 15 -43.59 -9.78 20.36
C THR A 15 -43.42 -8.30 20.02
N LEU A 16 -42.91 -7.53 20.98
CA LEU A 16 -42.46 -6.16 20.76
C LEU A 16 -41.23 -6.20 19.87
N PHE A 17 -41.38 -5.97 18.56
CA PHE A 17 -40.29 -5.66 17.69
C PHE A 17 -39.74 -4.28 18.08
N SER A 18 -38.65 -4.23 18.84
CA SER A 18 -37.88 -3.01 19.02
C SER A 18 -37.26 -2.66 17.66
N THR A 19 -37.84 -1.68 16.97
CA THR A 19 -37.17 -1.04 15.84
C THR A 19 -35.98 -0.25 16.37
N THR A 20 -34.80 -0.83 16.31
CA THR A 20 -33.54 -0.06 16.51
C THR A 20 -33.48 0.94 15.37
N ALA A 21 -33.80 2.20 15.63
CA ALA A 21 -33.58 3.27 14.67
C ALA A 21 -32.04 3.34 14.41
N ALA A 22 -31.62 3.19 13.17
CA ALA A 22 -30.26 3.38 12.79
C ALA A 22 -29.82 4.81 13.12
N GLN A 23 -28.78 4.97 13.93
CA GLN A 23 -28.25 6.29 14.26
C GLN A 23 -27.45 6.80 13.06
N ILE A 24 -28.07 7.66 12.25
CA ILE A 24 -27.40 8.32 11.11
C ILE A 24 -26.51 9.44 11.65
N ARG A 25 -25.22 9.39 11.38
CA ARG A 25 -24.27 10.45 11.71
C ARG A 25 -24.12 11.42 10.53
N ALA A 26 -23.90 12.69 10.84
CA ALA A 26 -23.69 13.73 9.82
C ALA A 26 -22.35 13.53 9.04
N SER A 27 -21.39 12.86 9.66
CA SER A 27 -20.07 12.55 9.12
C SER A 27 -19.67 11.17 9.62
N GLU A 28 -19.78 10.16 8.76
CA GLU A 28 -19.41 8.78 9.08
C GLU A 28 -17.88 8.62 9.07
N ALA A 29 -17.40 7.65 9.83
CA ALA A 29 -15.98 7.28 9.85
C ALA A 29 -15.61 6.50 8.58
N ALA A 30 -14.38 6.70 8.13
CA ALA A 30 -13.79 5.96 7.03
C ALA A 30 -12.30 5.71 7.28
N VAL A 31 -11.76 4.74 6.57
CA VAL A 31 -10.35 4.39 6.55
C VAL A 31 -9.91 4.26 5.10
N ALA A 32 -8.76 4.85 4.77
CA ALA A 32 -8.02 4.56 3.56
C ALA A 32 -6.66 4.00 3.96
N SER A 33 -6.23 2.90 3.34
CA SER A 33 -4.95 2.28 3.66
C SER A 33 -4.27 1.77 2.40
N GLN A 34 -2.94 1.91 2.34
CA GLN A 34 -2.10 1.42 1.27
C GLN A 34 -0.83 0.81 1.86
N THR A 35 -0.48 -0.37 1.39
CA THR A 35 0.82 -0.99 1.68
C THR A 35 1.77 -0.74 0.51
N VAL A 36 2.99 -0.30 0.82
CA VAL A 36 4.08 -0.11 -0.15
C VAL A 36 5.31 -0.78 0.44
N ASP A 37 5.81 -1.81 -0.20
CA ASP A 37 7.00 -2.57 0.22
C ASP A 37 7.04 -2.88 1.73
N GLY A 38 5.92 -3.43 2.26
CA GLY A 38 5.76 -3.76 3.68
C GLY A 38 5.45 -2.57 4.61
N THR A 39 5.59 -1.34 4.14
CA THR A 39 5.16 -0.15 4.87
C THR A 39 3.67 0.06 4.70
N VAL A 40 2.92 0.01 5.80
CA VAL A 40 1.47 0.26 5.83
C VAL A 40 1.23 1.71 6.19
N ILE A 41 0.50 2.42 5.34
CA ILE A 41 0.09 3.81 5.49
C ILE A 41 -1.42 3.82 5.66
N THR A 42 -1.93 4.34 6.77
CA THR A 42 -3.36 4.35 7.08
C THR A 42 -3.83 5.75 7.44
N VAL A 43 -4.94 6.18 6.83
CA VAL A 43 -5.63 7.42 7.17
C VAL A 43 -7.01 7.07 7.72
N GLU A 44 -7.28 7.43 8.99
CA GLU A 44 -8.61 7.33 9.58
C GLU A 44 -9.22 8.72 9.69
N TYR A 45 -10.45 8.88 9.26
CA TYR A 45 -11.09 10.20 9.21
C TYR A 45 -12.61 10.10 9.26
N SER A 46 -13.27 11.22 9.53
CA SER A 46 -14.72 11.32 9.32
C SER A 46 -15.01 12.08 8.04
N ARG A 47 -16.09 11.71 7.35
CA ARG A 47 -16.46 12.14 6.01
C ARG A 47 -17.60 13.16 6.01
N PRO A 48 -17.34 14.46 6.23
CA PRO A 48 -18.37 15.47 6.09
C PRO A 48 -18.83 15.59 4.64
N GLN A 49 -20.12 15.89 4.46
CA GLN A 49 -20.76 16.15 3.18
C GLN A 49 -21.05 17.64 3.05
N LEU A 50 -20.90 18.17 1.85
CA LEU A 50 -21.23 19.57 1.55
C LEU A 50 -22.71 19.84 1.65
N ARG A 51 -23.56 18.93 1.14
CA ARG A 51 -25.01 19.09 1.13
C ARG A 51 -25.46 20.41 0.51
N GLY A 52 -24.87 20.72 -0.65
CA GLY A 52 -25.14 21.96 -1.37
C GLY A 52 -24.38 23.20 -0.85
N ARG A 53 -23.56 23.07 0.20
CA ARG A 53 -22.75 24.15 0.74
C ARG A 53 -21.43 24.27 -0.02
N THR A 54 -20.84 25.47 0.01
CA THR A 54 -19.49 25.73 -0.47
C THR A 54 -18.54 25.77 0.73
N PRO A 55 -17.41 25.03 0.74
CA PRO A 55 -16.56 24.93 1.93
C PRO A 55 -16.14 26.28 2.53
N LYS A 56 -15.68 27.22 1.70
CA LYS A 56 -15.24 28.55 2.15
C LYS A 56 -16.42 29.49 2.39
N ALA A 57 -17.33 29.64 1.42
CA ALA A 57 -18.40 30.64 1.48
C ALA A 57 -19.41 30.39 2.60
N ASP A 58 -19.67 29.11 2.93
CA ASP A 58 -20.61 28.72 3.97
C ASP A 58 -19.94 28.41 5.31
N GLY A 59 -18.68 28.84 5.50
CA GLY A 59 -17.99 28.76 6.78
C GLY A 59 -17.71 27.34 7.27
N VAL A 60 -17.67 26.35 6.37
CA VAL A 60 -17.31 24.97 6.73
C VAL A 60 -15.82 24.82 6.95
N VAL A 61 -15.02 25.58 6.18
CA VAL A 61 -13.57 25.69 6.28
C VAL A 61 -13.20 27.16 6.38
N HIS A 62 -12.58 27.58 7.48
CA HIS A 62 -12.11 28.93 7.67
C HIS A 62 -10.66 29.07 7.18
N LEU A 63 -10.40 30.08 6.36
CA LEU A 63 -9.04 30.39 5.92
C LEU A 63 -8.18 30.84 7.09
N GLU A 64 -6.90 30.54 7.04
CA GLU A 64 -5.90 30.92 8.04
C GLU A 64 -6.24 30.46 9.47
N SER A 65 -7.04 29.42 9.58
CA SER A 65 -7.42 28.81 10.85
C SER A 65 -7.08 27.33 10.89
N MET A 66 -6.54 26.90 12.02
CA MET A 66 -6.22 25.49 12.24
C MET A 66 -7.48 24.64 12.16
N TRP A 67 -7.50 23.68 11.25
CA TRP A 67 -8.62 22.80 10.97
C TRP A 67 -8.11 21.38 10.72
N THR A 68 -8.80 20.37 11.21
CA THR A 68 -8.54 18.99 10.80
C THR A 68 -9.33 18.66 9.53
N PRO A 69 -8.70 18.12 8.47
CA PRO A 69 -9.40 17.79 7.22
C PRO A 69 -10.32 16.57 7.41
N GLY A 70 -11.47 16.83 8.04
CA GLY A 70 -12.44 15.85 8.48
C GLY A 70 -13.50 16.46 9.38
N ALA A 71 -14.04 15.67 10.31
CA ALA A 71 -15.02 16.06 11.33
C ALA A 71 -14.88 15.15 12.56
N ASN A 72 -15.48 15.55 13.68
CA ASN A 72 -15.49 14.82 14.95
C ASN A 72 -14.06 14.71 15.54
N TRP A 73 -13.50 13.49 15.61
CA TRP A 73 -12.09 13.30 15.95
C TRP A 73 -11.22 13.73 14.78
N ALA A 74 -10.05 14.27 15.08
CA ALA A 74 -9.09 14.68 14.07
C ALA A 74 -8.73 13.50 13.17
N THR A 75 -8.58 13.78 11.88
CA THR A 75 -8.02 12.84 10.91
C THR A 75 -6.65 12.39 11.38
N THR A 76 -6.36 11.11 11.27
CA THR A 76 -5.05 10.56 11.63
C THR A 76 -4.32 10.00 10.43
N LEU A 77 -3.01 10.15 10.44
CA LEU A 77 -2.06 9.44 9.59
C LEU A 77 -1.25 8.48 10.46
N GLU A 78 -1.27 7.20 10.13
CA GLU A 78 -0.49 6.17 10.80
C GLU A 78 0.45 5.48 9.80
N VAL A 79 1.71 5.31 10.19
CA VAL A 79 2.72 4.59 9.42
C VAL A 79 3.44 3.62 10.33
N ASN A 80 3.55 2.34 9.93
CA ASN A 80 4.21 1.31 10.73
C ASN A 80 5.74 1.31 10.61
N HIS A 81 6.29 1.98 9.58
CA HIS A 81 7.72 2.24 9.38
C HIS A 81 7.95 3.71 9.08
N PRO A 82 9.16 4.24 9.27
CA PRO A 82 9.48 5.61 8.88
C PRO A 82 9.24 5.83 7.38
N VAL A 83 8.70 6.99 7.04
CA VAL A 83 8.44 7.41 5.66
C VAL A 83 8.96 8.82 5.41
N THR A 84 9.00 9.22 4.14
CA THR A 84 9.18 10.61 3.75
C THR A 84 7.86 11.14 3.22
N LEU A 85 7.33 12.20 3.83
CA LEU A 85 6.09 12.87 3.44
C LEU A 85 6.43 14.23 2.82
N ASN A 86 6.16 14.41 1.55
CA ASN A 86 6.54 15.64 0.79
C ASN A 86 8.02 16.06 1.00
N GLY A 87 8.94 15.09 1.07
CA GLY A 87 10.36 15.33 1.31
C GLY A 87 10.77 15.47 2.78
N TYR A 88 9.85 15.39 3.73
CA TYR A 88 10.12 15.50 5.17
C TYR A 88 10.05 14.12 5.84
N ALA A 89 11.03 13.82 6.69
CA ALA A 89 11.06 12.57 7.43
C ALA A 89 9.95 12.50 8.48
N VAL A 90 9.21 11.40 8.50
CA VAL A 90 8.16 11.08 9.48
C VAL A 90 8.50 9.74 10.11
N ALA A 91 8.67 9.70 11.43
CA ALA A 91 8.91 8.46 12.16
C ALA A 91 7.67 7.55 12.14
N ALA A 92 7.89 6.25 12.35
CA ALA A 92 6.78 5.32 12.57
C ALA A 92 5.91 5.80 13.75
N GLY A 93 4.59 5.76 13.58
CA GLY A 93 3.65 6.23 14.60
C GLY A 93 2.31 6.65 14.02
N LYS A 94 1.43 7.10 14.92
CA LYS A 94 0.11 7.63 14.58
C LYS A 94 0.02 9.09 15.00
N TYR A 95 -0.37 9.95 14.08
CA TYR A 95 -0.41 11.40 14.23
C TYR A 95 -1.79 11.93 13.91
N SER A 96 -2.25 12.97 14.60
CA SER A 96 -3.39 13.73 14.09
C SER A 96 -2.93 14.73 13.01
N VAL A 97 -3.74 14.87 11.97
CA VAL A 97 -3.49 15.73 10.81
C VAL A 97 -4.29 17.00 10.93
N TRP A 98 -3.59 18.13 10.77
CA TRP A 98 -4.16 19.47 10.83
C TRP A 98 -3.75 20.26 9.59
N ALA A 99 -4.55 21.22 9.21
CA ALA A 99 -4.31 22.09 8.07
C ALA A 99 -4.67 23.53 8.40
N GLU A 100 -3.96 24.48 7.81
CA GLU A 100 -4.33 25.89 7.74
C GLU A 100 -4.58 26.23 6.27
N PRO A 101 -5.85 26.17 5.80
CA PRO A 101 -6.22 26.50 4.44
C PRO A 101 -5.97 27.98 4.15
N ALA A 102 -5.43 28.28 2.97
CA ALA A 102 -5.18 29.66 2.53
C ALA A 102 -5.61 29.86 1.06
N GLU A 103 -5.51 31.09 0.53
CA GLU A 103 -5.78 31.38 -0.87
C GLU A 103 -4.79 30.67 -1.83
N GLY A 104 -3.55 30.43 -1.39
CA GLY A 104 -2.49 29.77 -2.14
C GLY A 104 -2.13 28.42 -1.53
N GLU A 105 -0.90 28.31 -1.04
CA GLU A 105 -0.42 27.11 -0.37
C GLU A 105 -1.13 26.93 0.98
N TRP A 106 -1.50 25.69 1.27
CA TRP A 106 -2.01 25.30 2.57
C TRP A 106 -0.85 24.79 3.43
N ALA A 107 -0.81 25.18 4.70
CA ALA A 107 0.07 24.52 5.65
C ALA A 107 -0.61 23.25 6.18
N PHE A 108 0.15 22.16 6.24
CA PHE A 108 -0.25 20.90 6.88
C PHE A 108 0.68 20.58 8.04
N HIS A 109 0.10 19.97 9.05
CA HIS A 109 0.78 19.72 10.32
C HIS A 109 0.48 18.32 10.82
N LEU A 110 1.49 17.67 11.40
CA LEU A 110 1.35 16.42 12.16
C LEU A 110 1.54 16.72 13.65
N HIS A 111 0.59 16.30 14.47
CA HIS A 111 0.66 16.42 15.91
C HIS A 111 0.78 15.03 16.56
N PRO A 112 1.62 14.84 17.60
CA PRO A 112 1.93 13.52 18.16
C PRO A 112 0.77 12.88 18.93
N ASN A 113 -0.23 13.67 19.38
CA ASN A 113 -1.43 13.09 19.96
C ASN A 113 -2.47 12.80 18.86
N PRO A 114 -2.74 11.53 18.55
CA PRO A 114 -3.70 11.16 17.50
C PRO A 114 -5.16 11.36 17.92
N ARG A 115 -5.41 11.61 19.21
CA ARG A 115 -6.78 11.69 19.74
C ARG A 115 -7.14 13.10 20.21
N LEU A 116 -7.26 13.99 19.25
CA LEU A 116 -7.77 15.35 19.46
C LEU A 116 -9.14 15.49 18.82
N PHE A 117 -10.03 16.25 19.48
CA PHE A 117 -11.34 16.56 18.90
C PHE A 117 -11.21 17.81 18.01
N HIS A 118 -11.99 17.91 16.94
CA HIS A 118 -11.82 18.96 15.92
C HIS A 118 -11.92 20.40 16.47
N THR A 119 -12.56 20.61 17.61
CA THR A 119 -12.63 21.92 18.27
C THR A 119 -11.47 22.20 19.21
N ALA A 120 -10.62 21.20 19.48
CA ALA A 120 -9.43 21.33 20.33
C ALA A 120 -8.18 21.42 19.44
N ALA A 121 -8.14 22.42 18.55
CA ALA A 121 -7.04 22.65 17.65
C ALA A 121 -5.73 22.91 18.44
N PRO A 122 -4.64 22.17 18.17
CA PRO A 122 -3.37 22.37 18.85
C PRO A 122 -2.67 23.66 18.36
N LYS A 123 -1.68 24.11 19.12
CA LYS A 123 -0.85 25.26 18.73
C LYS A 123 0.21 24.81 17.71
N ALA A 124 0.65 25.72 16.85
CA ALA A 124 1.71 25.45 15.88
C ALA A 124 3.03 24.97 16.53
N SER A 125 3.33 25.43 17.77
CA SER A 125 4.50 25.02 18.54
C SER A 125 4.45 23.57 19.06
N GLU A 126 3.30 22.90 18.99
CA GLU A 126 3.08 21.54 19.48
C GLU A 126 3.20 20.51 18.34
N MET A 127 3.40 20.98 17.09
CA MET A 127 3.51 20.13 15.91
C MET A 127 4.89 19.48 15.82
N VAL A 128 4.93 18.21 15.45
CA VAL A 128 6.20 17.50 15.17
C VAL A 128 6.68 17.71 13.73
N LEU A 129 5.75 18.08 12.84
CA LEU A 129 6.05 18.42 11.45
C LEU A 129 5.07 19.48 10.95
N SER A 130 5.58 20.44 10.19
CA SER A 130 4.79 21.42 9.45
C SER A 130 5.39 21.60 8.05
N PHE A 131 4.56 21.56 7.02
CA PHE A 131 4.98 21.70 5.63
C PHE A 131 3.88 22.35 4.79
N LYS A 132 4.23 22.83 3.62
CA LYS A 132 3.28 23.48 2.70
C LYS A 132 2.99 22.62 1.50
N VAL A 133 1.74 22.66 1.04
CA VAL A 133 1.29 21.99 -0.19
C VAL A 133 0.40 22.96 -0.97
N THR A 134 0.59 23.03 -2.27
CA THR A 134 -0.28 23.79 -3.17
C THR A 134 -1.48 22.94 -3.57
N PRO A 135 -2.70 23.28 -3.14
CA PRO A 135 -3.90 22.59 -3.59
C PRO A 135 -4.09 22.74 -5.10
N GLN A 136 -4.62 21.72 -5.70
CA GLN A 136 -4.99 21.67 -7.11
C GLN A 136 -6.50 21.81 -7.26
N ARG A 137 -6.95 22.30 -8.43
CA ARG A 137 -8.36 22.29 -8.78
C ARG A 137 -8.71 20.98 -9.47
N GLY A 138 -9.59 20.19 -8.87
CA GLY A 138 -10.13 18.98 -9.47
C GLY A 138 -11.09 19.31 -10.63
N GLN A 139 -11.19 18.41 -11.58
CA GLN A 139 -12.14 18.53 -12.72
C GLN A 139 -13.58 18.42 -12.24
N GLU A 140 -13.85 17.58 -11.26
CA GLU A 140 -15.18 17.33 -10.70
C GLU A 140 -15.27 17.80 -9.25
N SER A 141 -16.47 18.26 -8.85
CA SER A 141 -16.77 18.57 -7.45
C SER A 141 -17.19 17.32 -6.70
N VAL A 142 -16.54 17.05 -5.58
CA VAL A 142 -16.81 15.91 -4.71
C VAL A 142 -17.56 16.38 -3.47
N ASP A 143 -18.81 15.89 -3.28
CA ASP A 143 -19.66 16.28 -2.16
C ASP A 143 -19.12 15.74 -0.82
N VAL A 144 -18.59 14.52 -0.81
CA VAL A 144 -18.14 13.82 0.40
C VAL A 144 -16.63 13.91 0.52
N LEU A 145 -16.10 14.52 1.59
CA LEU A 145 -14.67 14.55 1.88
C LEU A 145 -14.08 13.12 1.81
N SER A 146 -12.98 12.97 1.11
CA SER A 146 -12.32 11.68 0.93
C SER A 146 -10.80 11.77 0.91
N PHE A 147 -10.17 10.68 1.39
CA PHE A 147 -8.78 10.36 1.16
C PHE A 147 -8.71 9.07 0.33
N ASP A 148 -7.77 9.02 -0.61
CA ASP A 148 -7.48 7.84 -1.42
C ASP A 148 -6.00 7.79 -1.83
N PHE A 149 -5.59 6.66 -2.43
CA PHE A 149 -4.24 6.42 -2.93
C PHE A 149 -4.32 6.17 -4.45
N PRO A 150 -4.29 7.22 -5.29
CA PRO A 150 -4.48 7.09 -6.73
C PRO A 150 -3.26 6.52 -7.47
N GLU A 151 -2.10 6.53 -6.85
CA GLU A 151 -0.84 6.08 -7.46
C GLU A 151 -0.11 5.15 -6.50
N LEU A 152 0.46 4.09 -7.04
CA LEU A 152 1.33 3.15 -6.35
C LEU A 152 2.64 3.03 -7.12
N ARG A 153 3.75 3.25 -6.43
CA ARG A 153 5.12 3.08 -6.92
C ARG A 153 5.83 2.03 -6.06
N GLN A 154 6.96 1.53 -6.52
CA GLN A 154 7.79 0.59 -5.74
C GLN A 154 8.32 1.20 -4.43
N ASP A 155 8.64 2.48 -4.48
CA ASP A 155 9.27 3.25 -3.42
C ASP A 155 8.32 4.27 -2.78
N GLY A 156 7.02 4.22 -3.06
CA GLY A 156 6.09 5.19 -2.52
C GLY A 156 4.70 5.14 -3.10
N THR A 157 3.90 6.11 -2.70
CA THR A 157 2.51 6.30 -3.14
C THR A 157 2.14 7.78 -3.05
N THR A 158 1.05 8.14 -3.69
CA THR A 158 0.41 9.45 -3.49
C THR A 158 -0.82 9.28 -2.62
N LEU A 159 -0.83 9.89 -1.43
CA LEU A 159 -2.05 10.08 -0.66
C LEU A 159 -2.74 11.35 -1.17
N ARG A 160 -4.03 11.28 -1.47
CA ARG A 160 -4.80 12.38 -2.03
C ARG A 160 -6.01 12.70 -1.14
N PHE A 161 -6.09 13.97 -0.73
CA PHE A 161 -7.29 14.56 -0.13
C PHE A 161 -8.17 15.17 -1.23
N ARG A 162 -9.50 14.99 -1.14
CA ARG A 162 -10.48 15.59 -2.04
C ARG A 162 -11.71 16.09 -1.30
N TRP A 163 -12.11 17.34 -1.56
CA TRP A 163 -13.40 17.88 -1.12
C TRP A 163 -13.80 19.08 -1.96
N ALA A 164 -15.06 19.19 -2.38
CA ALA A 164 -15.49 20.10 -3.45
C ALA A 164 -14.57 19.93 -4.67
N GLN A 165 -14.06 21.04 -5.22
CA GLN A 165 -13.05 21.02 -6.28
C GLN A 165 -11.60 21.10 -5.76
N THR A 166 -11.41 21.02 -4.44
CA THR A 166 -10.06 21.04 -3.85
C THR A 166 -9.47 19.63 -3.85
N VAL A 167 -8.27 19.51 -4.39
CA VAL A 167 -7.45 18.30 -4.40
C VAL A 167 -6.10 18.64 -3.81
N VAL A 168 -5.68 17.89 -2.79
CA VAL A 168 -4.34 18.06 -2.19
C VAL A 168 -3.61 16.73 -2.31
N PRO A 169 -2.57 16.62 -3.15
CA PRO A 169 -1.71 15.45 -3.21
C PRO A 169 -0.61 15.53 -2.16
N PHE A 170 -0.30 14.40 -1.55
CA PHE A 170 0.84 14.21 -0.65
C PHE A 170 1.71 13.09 -1.22
N ASP A 171 2.95 13.39 -1.53
CA ASP A 171 3.92 12.39 -1.93
C ASP A 171 4.44 11.66 -0.70
N ILE A 172 4.34 10.34 -0.69
CA ILE A 172 4.86 9.48 0.38
C ILE A 172 5.88 8.53 -0.23
N ALA A 173 7.14 8.66 0.18
CA ALA A 173 8.19 7.72 -0.16
C ALA A 173 8.49 6.81 1.04
N VAL A 174 8.79 5.55 0.76
CA VAL A 174 9.13 4.53 1.75
C VAL A 174 10.58 4.08 1.56
N GLU A 175 11.21 3.69 2.65
CA GLU A 175 12.50 3.01 2.59
C GLU A 175 12.29 1.59 2.05
N PRO A 176 13.12 1.11 1.12
CA PRO A 176 13.04 -0.26 0.65
C PRO A 176 13.17 -1.25 1.82
N SER A 177 12.26 -2.20 1.91
CA SER A 177 12.29 -3.27 2.93
C SER A 177 13.53 -4.15 2.78
N ARG A 178 14.12 -4.16 1.60
CA ARG A 178 15.34 -4.89 1.27
C ARG A 178 16.37 -3.97 0.62
N LYS A 179 17.56 -3.94 1.18
CA LYS A 179 18.71 -3.32 0.51
C LYS A 179 19.24 -4.27 -0.57
N VAL A 180 19.30 -3.79 -1.81
CA VAL A 180 19.93 -4.53 -2.90
C VAL A 180 21.44 -4.58 -2.65
N ILE A 181 21.99 -5.80 -2.53
CA ILE A 181 23.43 -6.02 -2.41
C ILE A 181 23.98 -6.07 -3.83
N ALA A 182 24.78 -5.07 -4.20
CA ALA A 182 25.39 -5.04 -5.54
C ALA A 182 26.50 -6.07 -5.65
N MET A 183 26.50 -6.80 -6.76
CA MET A 183 27.55 -7.75 -7.13
C MET A 183 28.60 -7.07 -7.98
N THR A 184 29.85 -7.50 -7.82
CA THR A 184 30.94 -7.25 -8.77
C THR A 184 30.88 -8.24 -9.94
N GLU A 185 31.59 -7.96 -11.03
CA GLU A 185 31.73 -8.89 -12.17
C GLU A 185 32.24 -10.26 -11.73
N ALA A 186 33.26 -10.30 -10.86
CA ALA A 186 33.83 -11.54 -10.35
C ALA A 186 32.81 -12.37 -9.56
N GLN A 187 31.92 -11.73 -8.79
CA GLN A 187 30.86 -12.39 -8.05
C GLN A 187 29.70 -12.87 -8.95
N ALA A 188 29.44 -12.17 -10.05
CA ALA A 188 28.39 -12.52 -11.00
C ALA A 188 28.83 -13.61 -12.01
N ALA A 189 30.15 -13.70 -12.31
CA ALA A 189 30.70 -14.59 -13.31
C ALA A 189 30.24 -16.06 -13.22
N PRO A 190 30.12 -16.69 -12.05
CA PRO A 190 29.61 -18.06 -11.95
C PRO A 190 28.22 -18.27 -12.55
N TYR A 191 27.37 -17.27 -12.51
CA TYR A 191 25.94 -17.34 -12.85
C TYR A 191 25.63 -16.80 -14.24
N ALA A 192 26.45 -15.88 -14.75
CA ALA A 192 26.27 -15.23 -16.05
C ALA A 192 26.28 -16.22 -17.22
N GLY A 193 25.67 -15.84 -18.35
CA GLY A 193 25.58 -16.59 -19.59
C GLY A 193 24.23 -17.29 -19.79
N GLY A 194 24.19 -18.18 -20.81
CA GLY A 194 22.97 -18.83 -21.30
C GLY A 194 22.42 -19.90 -20.37
N TRP A 195 21.11 -19.96 -20.31
CA TRP A 195 20.32 -20.92 -19.54
C TRP A 195 19.13 -21.41 -20.35
N LEU A 196 18.72 -22.64 -20.10
CA LEU A 196 17.43 -23.20 -20.53
C LEU A 196 16.55 -23.33 -19.31
N MET A 197 15.46 -22.59 -19.26
CA MET A 197 14.56 -22.54 -18.12
C MET A 197 13.17 -23.07 -18.46
N GLN A 198 12.47 -23.53 -17.44
CA GLN A 198 11.07 -23.90 -17.45
C GLN A 198 10.41 -23.40 -16.16
N LEU A 199 9.12 -23.20 -16.23
CA LEU A 199 8.28 -22.91 -15.06
C LEU A 199 6.92 -23.60 -15.20
N TYR A 200 6.18 -23.69 -14.10
CA TYR A 200 4.76 -24.01 -14.15
C TYR A 200 3.97 -22.73 -14.43
N ASN A 201 3.08 -22.77 -15.41
CA ASN A 201 2.17 -21.67 -15.74
C ASN A 201 1.00 -21.60 -14.73
N GLU A 202 0.11 -20.62 -14.91
CA GLU A 202 -1.06 -20.40 -14.03
C GLU A 202 -2.03 -21.60 -13.96
N VAL A 203 -2.03 -22.48 -14.97
CA VAL A 203 -2.85 -23.70 -14.98
C VAL A 203 -2.06 -24.95 -14.57
N ASN A 204 -0.91 -24.75 -13.93
CA ASN A 204 -0.03 -25.78 -13.41
C ASN A 204 0.51 -26.77 -14.49
N GLU A 205 0.78 -26.25 -15.68
CA GLU A 205 1.44 -27.00 -16.76
C GLU A 205 2.87 -26.52 -16.93
N LYS A 206 3.78 -27.46 -17.24
CA LYS A 206 5.18 -27.11 -17.54
C LYS A 206 5.28 -26.37 -18.87
N THR A 207 5.94 -25.22 -18.86
CA THR A 207 6.24 -24.51 -20.12
C THR A 207 7.23 -25.29 -20.98
N PRO A 208 7.28 -25.04 -22.30
CA PRO A 208 8.42 -25.40 -23.11
C PRO A 208 9.72 -24.84 -22.53
N GLU A 209 10.87 -25.44 -22.88
CA GLU A 209 12.16 -24.84 -22.52
C GLU A 209 12.32 -23.49 -23.23
N MET A 210 12.62 -22.47 -22.44
CA MET A 210 12.84 -21.10 -22.88
C MET A 210 14.30 -20.72 -22.65
N ARG A 211 14.86 -19.89 -23.52
CA ARG A 211 16.22 -19.39 -23.35
C ARG A 211 16.20 -18.09 -22.53
N VAL A 212 17.21 -17.96 -21.67
CA VAL A 212 17.51 -16.70 -20.99
C VAL A 212 19.02 -16.52 -20.90
N GLU A 213 19.49 -15.35 -21.24
CA GLU A 213 20.90 -14.95 -21.08
C GLU A 213 21.02 -14.04 -19.87
N LEU A 214 21.72 -14.50 -18.82
CA LEU A 214 21.93 -13.70 -17.61
C LEU A 214 23.22 -12.89 -17.72
N MET A 215 23.09 -11.59 -17.50
CA MET A 215 24.20 -10.64 -17.50
C MET A 215 24.17 -9.76 -16.25
N LEU A 216 25.34 -9.32 -15.78
CA LEU A 216 25.42 -8.32 -14.74
C LEU A 216 24.98 -6.95 -15.29
N SER A 217 24.02 -6.34 -14.64
CA SER A 217 23.55 -4.99 -14.97
C SER A 217 23.19 -4.26 -13.69
N ASN A 218 23.82 -3.10 -13.46
CA ASN A 218 23.61 -2.27 -12.26
C ASN A 218 23.76 -3.03 -10.93
N GLY A 219 24.74 -3.97 -10.87
CA GLY A 219 25.04 -4.73 -9.66
C GLY A 219 24.14 -5.95 -9.41
N THR A 220 23.22 -6.28 -10.29
CA THR A 220 22.36 -7.48 -10.21
C THR A 220 22.44 -8.30 -11.49
N LEU A 221 22.10 -9.58 -11.44
CA LEU A 221 21.98 -10.41 -12.63
C LEU A 221 20.61 -10.18 -13.25
N LYS A 222 20.58 -9.80 -14.52
CA LYS A 222 19.35 -9.59 -15.29
C LYS A 222 19.36 -10.41 -16.57
N GLY A 223 18.19 -10.80 -17.01
CA GLY A 223 18.01 -11.45 -18.30
C GLY A 223 16.61 -11.27 -18.84
N VAL A 224 16.49 -11.42 -20.17
CA VAL A 224 15.19 -11.48 -20.83
C VAL A 224 14.99 -12.92 -21.27
N VAL A 225 13.83 -13.45 -20.96
CA VAL A 225 13.42 -14.80 -21.36
C VAL A 225 12.81 -14.70 -22.76
N ASP A 226 13.38 -15.46 -23.69
CA ASP A 226 12.88 -15.53 -25.05
C ASP A 226 11.58 -16.34 -25.10
N GLY A 227 10.58 -15.85 -25.81
CA GLY A 227 9.31 -16.54 -25.97
C GLY A 227 8.30 -15.70 -26.74
N PRO A 228 7.06 -16.22 -26.95
CA PRO A 228 5.99 -15.47 -27.58
C PRO A 228 5.63 -14.18 -26.81
N GLU A 229 5.77 -14.21 -25.51
CA GLU A 229 5.60 -13.08 -24.60
C GLU A 229 6.89 -12.93 -23.77
N PRO A 230 7.89 -12.15 -24.26
CA PRO A 230 9.14 -11.98 -23.56
C PRO A 230 8.95 -11.28 -22.22
N PHE A 231 9.60 -11.76 -21.19
CA PHE A 231 9.60 -11.12 -19.86
C PHE A 231 11.01 -11.05 -19.29
N GLY A 232 11.23 -10.09 -18.41
CA GLY A 232 12.52 -9.91 -17.77
C GLY A 232 12.59 -10.53 -16.39
N LEU A 233 13.78 -11.03 -16.04
CA LEU A 233 14.12 -11.54 -14.72
C LEU A 233 15.27 -10.75 -14.13
N GLU A 234 15.22 -10.54 -12.81
CA GLU A 234 16.32 -9.98 -12.04
C GLU A 234 16.54 -10.86 -10.80
N PHE A 235 17.79 -11.21 -10.55
CA PHE A 235 18.22 -12.01 -9.41
C PHE A 235 18.88 -11.09 -8.39
N LEU A 236 18.19 -10.84 -7.29
CA LEU A 236 18.63 -9.96 -6.21
C LEU A 236 19.38 -10.79 -5.15
N PRO A 237 20.68 -10.54 -4.91
CA PRO A 237 21.45 -11.26 -3.91
C PRO A 237 20.83 -11.15 -2.52
N THR A 238 20.79 -12.26 -1.78
CA THR A 238 20.27 -12.27 -0.40
C THR A 238 21.35 -12.05 0.66
N GLY A 239 22.62 -12.18 0.29
CA GLY A 239 23.75 -12.29 1.20
C GLY A 239 24.09 -13.73 1.57
N GLU A 240 23.17 -14.69 1.38
CA GLU A 240 23.48 -16.11 1.48
C GLU A 240 24.21 -16.60 0.22
N PRO A 241 25.19 -17.52 0.33
CA PRO A 241 25.89 -18.05 -0.81
C PRO A 241 24.92 -18.63 -1.85
N HIS A 242 25.14 -18.27 -3.11
CA HIS A 242 24.41 -18.79 -4.28
C HIS A 242 22.88 -18.64 -4.22
N THR A 243 22.36 -17.77 -3.31
CA THR A 243 20.93 -17.58 -3.06
C THR A 243 20.52 -16.18 -3.46
N PHE A 244 19.43 -16.09 -4.23
CA PHE A 244 18.87 -14.86 -4.76
C PHE A 244 17.37 -14.81 -4.50
N VAL A 245 16.80 -13.62 -4.52
CA VAL A 245 15.37 -13.42 -4.68
C VAL A 245 15.10 -13.11 -6.14
N LEU A 246 14.09 -13.75 -6.69
CA LEU A 246 13.66 -13.47 -8.05
C LEU A 246 12.78 -12.24 -8.08
N ALA A 247 13.07 -11.37 -9.03
CA ALA A 247 12.25 -10.22 -9.37
C ALA A 247 11.89 -10.26 -10.85
N TRP A 248 10.74 -9.70 -11.17
CA TRP A 248 10.21 -9.61 -12.52
C TRP A 248 10.44 -8.21 -13.09
N LEU A 249 10.80 -8.14 -14.38
CA LEU A 249 11.03 -6.88 -15.07
C LEU A 249 9.98 -6.63 -16.16
N ALA A 250 9.45 -5.40 -16.20
CA ALA A 250 8.69 -4.88 -17.33
C ALA A 250 9.37 -3.63 -17.87
N GLY A 251 9.65 -3.60 -19.18
CA GLY A 251 10.37 -2.50 -19.80
C GLY A 251 11.76 -2.25 -19.19
N GLY A 252 12.44 -3.31 -18.69
CA GLY A 252 13.75 -3.24 -18.05
C GLY A 252 13.76 -2.71 -16.61
N LYS A 253 12.58 -2.39 -16.05
CA LYS A 253 12.40 -1.97 -14.66
C LYS A 253 11.76 -3.08 -13.86
N THR A 254 12.24 -3.29 -12.63
CA THR A 254 11.63 -4.20 -11.67
C THR A 254 10.20 -3.73 -11.37
N PHE A 255 9.23 -4.60 -11.49
CA PHE A 255 7.84 -4.29 -11.16
C PHE A 255 7.27 -5.18 -10.05
N ASP A 256 7.87 -6.36 -9.85
CA ASP A 256 7.46 -7.29 -8.80
C ASP A 256 8.69 -7.98 -8.21
N VAL A 257 8.72 -8.08 -6.88
CA VAL A 257 9.73 -8.80 -6.10
C VAL A 257 9.00 -9.70 -5.12
N ASP A 258 8.98 -10.99 -5.38
CA ASP A 258 8.44 -11.97 -4.43
C ASP A 258 9.53 -12.44 -3.45
N PRO A 259 9.48 -12.02 -2.17
CA PRO A 259 10.45 -12.45 -1.16
C PRO A 259 10.45 -13.98 -0.93
N MET A 260 9.34 -14.66 -1.27
CA MET A 260 9.20 -16.10 -1.18
C MET A 260 9.84 -16.83 -2.36
N ALA A 261 10.00 -16.14 -3.50
CA ALA A 261 10.64 -16.68 -4.71
C ALA A 261 12.18 -16.71 -4.56
N GLN A 262 12.69 -17.46 -3.60
CA GLN A 262 14.12 -17.65 -3.42
C GLN A 262 14.66 -18.64 -4.45
N ILE A 263 15.68 -18.22 -5.19
CA ILE A 263 16.38 -19.02 -6.19
C ILE A 263 17.73 -19.46 -5.63
N VAL A 264 18.04 -20.74 -5.78
CA VAL A 264 19.35 -21.29 -5.41
C VAL A 264 20.06 -21.80 -6.66
N PHE A 265 21.33 -21.44 -6.79
CA PHE A 265 22.21 -21.92 -7.84
C PHE A 265 23.09 -23.06 -7.32
N ASP A 266 23.12 -24.17 -8.05
CA ASP A 266 24.06 -25.26 -7.84
C ASP A 266 25.38 -24.89 -8.51
N VAL A 267 26.43 -24.62 -7.72
CA VAL A 267 27.73 -24.19 -8.20
C VAL A 267 28.75 -25.31 -8.00
N ALA A 268 29.42 -25.72 -9.09
CA ALA A 268 30.49 -26.68 -9.09
C ALA A 268 31.69 -26.11 -9.85
N ASN A 269 32.89 -26.25 -9.30
CA ASN A 269 34.14 -25.75 -9.91
C ASN A 269 34.06 -24.28 -10.33
N GLY A 270 33.45 -23.44 -9.51
CA GLY A 270 33.32 -22.00 -9.75
C GLY A 270 32.31 -21.60 -10.84
N ARG A 271 31.49 -22.53 -11.31
CA ARG A 271 30.44 -22.25 -12.31
C ARG A 271 29.11 -22.86 -11.90
N ALA A 272 28.05 -22.09 -12.04
CA ALA A 272 26.69 -22.58 -11.81
C ALA A 272 26.23 -23.47 -12.98
N THR A 273 25.69 -24.63 -12.66
CA THR A 273 25.23 -25.64 -13.64
C THR A 273 23.71 -25.74 -13.72
N ARG A 274 23.04 -25.37 -12.61
CA ARG A 274 21.59 -25.37 -12.47
C ARG A 274 21.17 -24.25 -11.52
N TRP A 275 19.96 -23.79 -11.64
CA TRP A 275 19.28 -23.03 -10.61
C TRP A 275 17.81 -23.40 -10.53
N GLN A 276 17.21 -23.21 -9.37
CA GLN A 276 15.80 -23.50 -9.14
C GLN A 276 15.24 -22.67 -7.98
N ALA A 277 13.92 -22.48 -7.97
CA ALA A 277 13.25 -21.95 -6.80
C ALA A 277 13.38 -22.92 -5.61
N LYS A 278 13.53 -22.40 -4.40
CA LYS A 278 13.34 -23.19 -3.18
C LYS A 278 11.93 -23.76 -3.17
N VAL A 279 11.80 -25.03 -2.82
CA VAL A 279 10.50 -25.66 -2.69
C VAL A 279 9.79 -25.12 -1.46
N ILE A 280 8.58 -24.62 -1.66
CA ILE A 280 7.67 -24.21 -0.61
C ILE A 280 6.68 -25.36 -0.44
N LYS A 281 6.80 -26.12 0.66
CA LYS A 281 6.04 -27.35 0.89
C LYS A 281 4.52 -27.18 0.81
N GLU A 282 4.04 -25.98 1.18
CA GLU A 282 2.63 -25.61 1.12
C GLU A 282 2.10 -25.45 -0.33
N LEU A 283 3.01 -25.24 -1.30
CA LEU A 283 2.70 -25.08 -2.72
C LEU A 283 3.02 -26.33 -3.55
N GLY A 284 3.73 -27.32 -2.97
CA GLY A 284 4.07 -28.58 -3.66
C GLY A 284 5.48 -29.07 -3.32
N ASP A 285 5.81 -30.24 -3.83
CA ASP A 285 7.10 -30.91 -3.59
C ASP A 285 8.15 -30.61 -4.68
N GLU A 286 7.80 -29.89 -5.73
CA GLU A 286 8.69 -29.52 -6.84
C GLU A 286 8.89 -27.99 -6.91
N PRO A 287 10.07 -27.53 -7.41
CA PRO A 287 10.27 -26.10 -7.66
C PRO A 287 9.36 -25.63 -8.79
N TRP A 288 8.71 -24.47 -8.62
CA TRP A 288 7.81 -23.92 -9.64
C TRP A 288 8.56 -23.29 -10.84
N ILE A 289 9.87 -23.02 -10.72
CA ILE A 289 10.77 -22.51 -11.77
C ILE A 289 12.16 -23.10 -11.59
N TRP A 290 12.77 -23.49 -12.67
CA TRP A 290 14.14 -24.03 -12.69
C TRP A 290 14.82 -23.81 -14.03
N ALA A 291 16.16 -23.88 -14.04
CA ALA A 291 16.92 -23.86 -15.27
C ALA A 291 18.21 -24.66 -15.16
N ARG A 292 18.73 -25.05 -16.31
CA ARG A 292 20.01 -25.74 -16.51
C ARG A 292 20.86 -25.02 -17.55
N ARG A 293 22.14 -25.29 -17.57
CA ARG A 293 22.97 -24.90 -18.70
C ARG A 293 22.57 -25.65 -19.97
N PRO A 294 22.73 -25.01 -21.15
CA PRO A 294 22.48 -25.66 -22.46
C PRO A 294 23.37 -26.86 -22.69
#